data_b77e17b1732793384a57fc4027a10a3f
#
_entry.id   b77e17b1732793384a57fc4027a10a3f
#
_cell.length_a   1.000
_cell.length_b   1.000
_cell.length_c   1.000
_cell.angle_alpha   90.00
_cell.angle_beta   90.00
_cell.angle_gamma   90.00
#
_symmetry.space_group_name_H-M   'P 1'
#
loop_
_entity.id
_entity.type
_entity.pdbx_description
1 polymer ?
#
loop_
_entity_poly.entity_id
_entity_poly.type
_entity_poly.pdbx_seq_one_letter_code
_entity_poly.pdbx_strand_id
1 'polypeptide(L)'
;GNFGGDRGPKAELVSPPEGQDPDFSVSYATTPNQAALYRLSGDKNPLHIDPEFAKMGGFDTPILHGLCTYGHAGRAILNGVCDGDPAKFKSFGARFTGVVFPGETLTTEGWKAETGKYIIQTKAQDGRIVLGNGQAEVG
;
A
#
# COMPACT_ATOMS: atom_id res chain seq x y z
N GLY A 1 16.12 9.50 13.94
CA GLY A 1 17.31 10.14 14.46
C GLY A 1 17.99 10.96 13.39
N ASN A 2 18.58 12.07 13.76
CA ASN A 2 19.36 12.91 12.85
C ASN A 2 20.80 12.41 12.87
N PHE A 3 21.21 11.68 11.84
CA PHE A 3 22.56 11.10 11.74
C PHE A 3 23.55 11.99 10.96
N GLY A 4 23.15 13.22 10.57
CA GLY A 4 24.02 14.16 9.90
C GLY A 4 24.37 13.84 8.44
N GLY A 5 23.65 12.91 7.82
CA GLY A 5 23.80 12.62 6.38
C GLY A 5 22.98 13.57 5.50
N ASP A 6 23.33 13.65 4.22
CA ASP A 6 22.56 14.38 3.23
C ASP A 6 21.15 13.79 3.09
N ARG A 7 20.16 14.66 2.97
CA ARG A 7 18.81 14.23 2.64
C ARG A 7 18.80 13.78 1.19
N GLY A 8 18.28 12.60 0.93
CA GLY A 8 18.03 12.14 -0.43
C GLY A 8 17.10 13.08 -1.21
N PRO A 9 16.94 12.86 -2.51
CA PRO A 9 16.05 13.68 -3.34
C PRO A 9 14.63 13.68 -2.75
N LYS A 10 13.99 14.85 -2.77
CA LYS A 10 12.58 14.94 -2.36
C LYS A 10 11.73 14.14 -3.35
N ALA A 11 10.93 13.19 -2.84
CA ALA A 11 9.93 12.55 -3.66
C ALA A 11 8.91 13.60 -4.13
N GLU A 12 8.59 13.58 -5.41
CA GLU A 12 7.50 14.38 -5.97
C GLU A 12 6.18 13.94 -5.33
N LEU A 13 5.39 14.90 -4.87
CA LEU A 13 4.07 14.63 -4.32
C LEU A 13 3.09 14.59 -5.47
N VAL A 14 2.44 13.45 -5.66
CA VAL A 14 1.40 13.24 -6.66
C VAL A 14 0.08 12.92 -5.97
N SER A 15 -1.01 13.36 -6.58
CA SER A 15 -2.36 13.06 -6.11
C SER A 15 -3.23 12.65 -7.29
N PRO A 16 -4.24 11.80 -7.07
CA PRO A 16 -5.24 11.52 -8.08
C PRO A 16 -5.87 12.81 -8.61
N PRO A 17 -6.19 12.88 -9.90
CA PRO A 17 -6.88 14.05 -10.48
C PRO A 17 -8.29 14.17 -9.89
N GLU A 18 -8.68 15.39 -9.52
CA GLU A 18 -10.00 15.64 -8.96
C GLU A 18 -11.13 15.36 -9.97
N GLY A 19 -12.16 14.65 -9.49
CA GLY A 19 -13.37 14.38 -10.28
C GLY A 19 -13.17 13.43 -11.46
N GLN A 20 -12.06 12.73 -11.53
CA GLN A 20 -11.81 11.71 -12.55
C GLN A 20 -11.92 10.30 -11.94
N ASP A 21 -12.64 9.44 -12.63
CA ASP A 21 -12.66 8.03 -12.29
C ASP A 21 -11.31 7.38 -12.57
N PRO A 22 -10.91 6.38 -11.78
CA PRO A 22 -9.67 5.65 -12.03
C PRO A 22 -9.76 4.82 -13.33
N ASP A 23 -8.64 4.71 -14.04
CA ASP A 23 -8.53 3.84 -15.23
C ASP A 23 -8.55 2.35 -14.84
N PHE A 24 -8.14 2.01 -13.62
CA PHE A 24 -8.37 0.69 -13.06
C PHE A 24 -8.66 0.76 -11.56
N SER A 25 -9.42 -0.20 -11.08
CA SER A 25 -9.73 -0.39 -9.66
C SER A 25 -9.77 -1.89 -9.35
N VAL A 26 -8.94 -2.34 -8.40
CA VAL A 26 -8.85 -3.75 -8.01
C VAL A 26 -8.92 -3.87 -6.50
N SER A 27 -9.80 -4.75 -6.02
CA SER A 27 -10.00 -4.98 -4.59
C SER A 27 -9.56 -6.37 -4.17
N TYR A 28 -8.88 -6.46 -3.03
CA TYR A 28 -8.52 -7.71 -2.37
C TYR A 28 -8.90 -7.67 -0.89
N ALA A 29 -9.61 -8.68 -0.44
CA ALA A 29 -9.83 -8.88 0.98
C ALA A 29 -8.56 -9.41 1.64
N THR A 30 -8.16 -8.81 2.76
CA THR A 30 -7.19 -9.42 3.66
C THR A 30 -7.92 -10.38 4.59
N THR A 31 -7.22 -11.37 5.13
CA THR A 31 -7.81 -12.31 6.09
C THR A 31 -7.62 -11.83 7.53
N PRO A 32 -8.47 -12.23 8.48
CA PRO A 32 -8.29 -11.88 9.90
C PRO A 32 -6.94 -12.35 10.48
N ASN A 33 -6.36 -13.42 9.94
CA ASN A 33 -5.04 -13.93 10.30
C ASN A 33 -3.92 -13.47 9.35
N GLN A 34 -4.15 -12.46 8.53
CA GLN A 34 -3.18 -11.99 7.52
C GLN A 34 -1.83 -11.59 8.14
N ALA A 35 -1.84 -10.94 9.31
CA ALA A 35 -0.63 -10.55 10.00
C ALA A 35 0.17 -11.76 10.50
N ALA A 36 -0.49 -12.79 11.00
CA ALA A 36 0.15 -14.03 11.42
C ALA A 36 0.83 -14.74 10.25
N LEU A 37 0.21 -14.74 9.07
CA LEU A 37 0.78 -15.28 7.85
C LEU A 37 1.97 -14.43 7.37
N TYR A 38 1.80 -13.10 7.27
CA TYR A 38 2.85 -12.19 6.79
C TYR A 38 4.09 -12.21 7.70
N ARG A 39 3.90 -12.38 9.00
CA ARG A 39 4.97 -12.51 9.99
C ARG A 39 5.99 -13.59 9.65
N LEU A 40 5.59 -14.64 8.94
CA LEU A 40 6.46 -15.70 8.45
C LEU A 40 7.50 -15.23 7.43
N SER A 41 7.28 -14.07 6.80
CA SER A 41 8.24 -13.43 5.90
C SER A 41 9.39 -12.71 6.62
N GLY A 42 9.41 -12.73 7.97
CA GLY A 42 10.53 -12.26 8.79
C GLY A 42 10.23 -11.06 9.70
N ASP A 43 9.18 -10.30 9.45
CA ASP A 43 8.78 -9.19 10.33
C ASP A 43 7.96 -9.69 11.52
N LYS A 44 8.67 -9.89 12.64
CA LYS A 44 8.12 -10.44 13.89
C LYS A 44 7.73 -9.36 14.91
N ASN A 45 7.59 -8.10 14.47
CA ASN A 45 7.20 -7.01 15.38
C ASN A 45 5.88 -7.35 16.08
N PRO A 46 5.83 -7.37 17.42
CA PRO A 46 4.63 -7.74 18.18
C PRO A 46 3.45 -6.77 17.97
N LEU A 47 3.68 -5.57 17.44
CA LEU A 47 2.64 -4.60 17.08
C LEU A 47 1.55 -5.20 16.18
N HIS A 48 1.89 -6.20 15.39
CA HIS A 48 1.02 -6.78 14.37
C HIS A 48 0.25 -8.02 14.86
N ILE A 49 0.55 -8.51 16.08
CA ILE A 49 -0.06 -9.76 16.57
C ILE A 49 -0.44 -9.72 18.06
N ASP A 50 0.23 -8.89 18.86
CA ASP A 50 0.01 -8.81 20.31
C ASP A 50 -0.90 -7.61 20.65
N PRO A 51 -2.13 -7.86 21.18
CA PRO A 51 -3.06 -6.79 21.52
C PRO A 51 -2.53 -5.84 22.60
N GLU A 52 -1.78 -6.34 23.59
CA GLU A 52 -1.25 -5.49 24.65
C GLU A 52 -0.13 -4.59 24.13
N PHE A 53 0.70 -5.11 23.24
CA PHE A 53 1.73 -4.31 22.58
C PHE A 53 1.12 -3.26 21.63
N ALA A 54 0.05 -3.61 20.91
CA ALA A 54 -0.67 -2.67 20.05
C ALA A 54 -1.26 -1.51 20.86
N LYS A 55 -1.87 -1.78 22.03
CA LYS A 55 -2.40 -0.74 22.94
C LYS A 55 -1.29 0.20 23.43
N MET A 56 -0.11 -0.31 23.78
CA MET A 56 1.04 0.54 24.13
C MET A 56 1.47 1.44 22.97
N GLY A 57 1.27 1.00 21.73
CA GLY A 57 1.51 1.78 20.52
C GLY A 57 0.37 2.74 20.15
N GLY A 58 -0.70 2.80 20.95
CA GLY A 58 -1.85 3.68 20.71
C GLY A 58 -2.91 3.11 19.76
N PHE A 59 -2.92 1.80 19.53
CA PHE A 59 -3.90 1.12 18.67
C PHE A 59 -4.80 0.21 19.53
N ASP A 60 -6.10 0.25 19.29
CA ASP A 60 -7.06 -0.59 20.00
C ASP A 60 -6.88 -2.09 19.72
N THR A 61 -6.40 -2.41 18.53
CA THR A 61 -6.12 -3.78 18.07
C THR A 61 -4.83 -3.82 17.24
N PRO A 62 -4.18 -5.00 17.08
CA PRO A 62 -3.03 -5.14 16.20
C PRO A 62 -3.33 -4.66 14.77
N ILE A 63 -2.36 -3.99 14.16
CA ILE A 63 -2.46 -3.47 12.80
C ILE A 63 -1.73 -4.39 11.81
N LEU A 64 -2.14 -4.39 10.56
CA LEU A 64 -1.46 -5.13 9.50
C LEU A 64 -0.11 -4.46 9.18
N HIS A 65 0.89 -5.26 8.82
CA HIS A 65 2.18 -4.77 8.34
C HIS A 65 2.01 -3.87 7.10
N GLY A 66 2.64 -2.72 7.11
CA GLY A 66 2.59 -1.79 5.99
C GLY A 66 3.08 -2.43 4.68
N LEU A 67 4.16 -3.21 4.72
CA LEU A 67 4.66 -3.91 3.54
C LEU A 67 3.72 -5.01 3.03
N CYS A 68 2.86 -5.59 3.87
CA CYS A 68 1.79 -6.47 3.42
C CYS A 68 0.74 -5.70 2.59
N THR A 69 0.32 -4.53 3.08
CA THR A 69 -0.56 -3.61 2.34
C THR A 69 0.07 -3.20 1.00
N TYR A 70 1.35 -2.87 1.00
CA TYR A 70 2.11 -2.53 -0.20
C TYR A 70 2.14 -3.68 -1.21
N GLY A 71 2.31 -4.92 -0.75
CA GLY A 71 2.26 -6.12 -1.59
C GLY A 71 0.89 -6.34 -2.24
N HIS A 72 -0.21 -6.07 -1.52
CA HIS A 72 -1.56 -6.11 -2.09
C HIS A 72 -1.74 -5.07 -3.20
N ALA A 73 -1.24 -3.85 -3.00
CA ALA A 73 -1.25 -2.81 -4.01
C ALA A 73 -0.41 -3.19 -5.25
N GLY A 74 0.78 -3.74 -5.05
CA GLY A 74 1.63 -4.23 -6.14
C GLY A 74 0.95 -5.34 -6.96
N ARG A 75 0.27 -6.28 -6.29
CA ARG A 75 -0.53 -7.30 -6.96
C ARG A 75 -1.69 -6.70 -7.76
N ALA A 76 -2.33 -5.68 -7.22
CA ALA A 76 -3.42 -4.99 -7.93
C ALA A 76 -2.94 -4.30 -9.19
N ILE A 77 -1.78 -3.63 -9.16
CA ILE A 77 -1.14 -3.03 -10.33
C ILE A 77 -0.78 -4.12 -11.36
N LEU A 78 -0.16 -5.20 -10.89
CA LEU A 78 0.22 -6.32 -11.76
C LEU A 78 -0.98 -6.89 -12.53
N ASN A 79 -2.10 -7.08 -11.86
CA ASN A 79 -3.31 -7.63 -12.48
C ASN A 79 -4.12 -6.57 -13.23
N GLY A 80 -4.11 -5.32 -12.79
CA GLY A 80 -4.92 -4.25 -13.36
C GLY A 80 -4.37 -3.66 -14.67
N VAL A 81 -3.03 -3.56 -14.78
CA VAL A 81 -2.39 -2.86 -15.92
C VAL A 81 -1.19 -3.59 -16.53
N CYS A 82 -0.77 -4.71 -15.96
CA CYS A 82 0.31 -5.53 -16.50
C CYS A 82 -0.18 -6.88 -17.07
N ASP A 83 -1.48 -7.15 -17.10
CA ASP A 83 -2.05 -8.43 -17.55
C ASP A 83 -1.51 -9.66 -16.77
N GLY A 84 -1.08 -9.47 -15.52
CA GLY A 84 -0.42 -10.49 -14.72
C GLY A 84 1.02 -10.80 -15.11
N ASP A 85 1.58 -10.09 -16.08
CA ASP A 85 2.95 -10.28 -16.56
C ASP A 85 3.94 -9.43 -15.74
N PRO A 86 4.79 -10.05 -14.90
CA PRO A 86 5.75 -9.29 -14.07
C PRO A 86 6.84 -8.60 -14.92
N ALA A 87 7.07 -8.99 -16.16
CA ALA A 87 8.02 -8.31 -17.04
C ALA A 87 7.57 -6.89 -17.40
N LYS A 88 6.27 -6.63 -17.36
CA LYS A 88 5.69 -5.31 -17.57
C LYS A 88 5.72 -4.42 -16.33
N PHE A 89 5.96 -4.96 -15.15
CA PHE A 89 6.00 -4.21 -13.89
C PHE A 89 7.41 -3.63 -13.67
N LYS A 90 7.59 -2.33 -13.90
CA LYS A 90 8.92 -1.69 -13.86
C LYS A 90 9.25 -1.11 -12.49
N SER A 91 8.34 -0.32 -11.93
CA SER A 91 8.55 0.30 -10.62
C SER A 91 7.22 0.60 -9.94
N PHE A 92 7.26 0.67 -8.60
CA PHE A 92 6.17 1.15 -7.77
C PHE A 92 6.73 1.80 -6.52
N GLY A 93 6.29 3.00 -6.21
CA GLY A 93 6.59 3.71 -4.98
C GLY A 93 5.31 4.30 -4.39
N ALA A 94 5.22 4.34 -3.06
CA ALA A 94 4.10 4.94 -2.36
C ALA A 94 4.50 5.41 -0.96
N ARG A 95 3.64 6.20 -0.31
CA ARG A 95 3.75 6.56 1.11
C ARG A 95 2.68 5.83 1.91
N PHE A 96 3.07 5.34 3.08
CA PHE A 96 2.13 4.86 4.09
C PHE A 96 1.45 6.07 4.73
N THR A 97 0.14 6.20 4.53
CA THR A 97 -0.66 7.35 4.99
C THR A 97 -1.71 6.96 6.02
N GLY A 98 -1.96 5.68 6.21
CA GLY A 98 -2.91 5.15 7.18
C GLY A 98 -2.61 3.71 7.54
N VAL A 99 -3.22 3.24 8.63
CA VAL A 99 -3.11 1.85 9.08
C VAL A 99 -4.21 0.99 8.46
N VAL A 100 -3.94 -0.31 8.37
CA VAL A 100 -4.88 -1.34 7.94
C VAL A 100 -5.06 -2.33 9.07
N PHE A 101 -6.29 -2.75 9.33
CA PHE A 101 -6.57 -3.83 10.27
C PHE A 101 -6.73 -5.15 9.52
N PRO A 102 -6.18 -6.27 10.03
CA PRO A 102 -6.38 -7.58 9.43
C PRO A 102 -7.87 -7.88 9.24
N GLY A 103 -8.24 -8.35 8.04
CA GLY A 103 -9.63 -8.60 7.65
C GLY A 103 -10.28 -7.51 6.80
N GLU A 104 -9.67 -6.31 6.74
CA GLU A 104 -10.17 -5.24 5.87
C GLU A 104 -9.92 -5.54 4.39
N THR A 105 -10.82 -5.08 3.55
CA THR A 105 -10.66 -5.09 2.09
C THR A 105 -9.88 -3.87 1.64
N LEU A 106 -8.88 -4.08 0.81
CA LEU A 106 -8.06 -3.04 0.21
C LEU A 106 -8.44 -2.85 -1.25
N THR A 107 -8.74 -1.62 -1.66
CA THR A 107 -9.00 -1.24 -3.04
C THR A 107 -7.87 -0.35 -3.55
N THR A 108 -7.18 -0.82 -4.58
CA THR A 108 -6.13 -0.04 -5.24
C THR A 108 -6.66 0.48 -6.56
N GLU A 109 -6.53 1.78 -6.72
CA GLU A 109 -6.97 2.55 -7.87
C GLU A 109 -5.76 3.17 -8.57
N GLY A 110 -5.83 3.29 -9.89
CA GLY A 110 -4.79 3.92 -10.69
C GLY A 110 -5.34 4.82 -11.78
N TRP A 111 -4.72 5.97 -11.93
CA TRP A 111 -5.00 6.98 -12.97
C TRP A 111 -3.80 7.09 -13.89
N LYS A 112 -4.04 6.95 -15.17
CA LYS A 112 -3.00 7.08 -16.20
C LYS A 112 -2.55 8.55 -16.30
N ALA A 113 -1.31 8.82 -15.95
CA ALA A 113 -0.71 10.15 -16.08
C ALA A 113 -0.05 10.34 -17.45
N GLU A 114 0.71 9.33 -17.89
CA GLU A 114 1.39 9.27 -19.19
C GLU A 114 1.40 7.81 -19.68
N THR A 115 1.90 7.59 -20.89
CA THR A 115 2.11 6.24 -21.40
C THR A 115 3.04 5.48 -20.46
N GLY A 116 2.56 4.35 -19.93
CA GLY A 116 3.30 3.51 -18.99
C GLY A 116 3.43 4.05 -17.57
N LYS A 117 2.83 5.22 -17.23
CA LYS A 117 2.90 5.80 -15.89
C LYS A 117 1.52 6.00 -15.28
N TYR A 118 1.38 5.61 -14.03
CA TYR A 118 0.12 5.70 -13.27
C TYR A 118 0.34 6.37 -11.91
N ILE A 119 -0.62 7.19 -11.52
CA ILE A 119 -0.80 7.63 -10.13
C ILE A 119 -1.60 6.55 -9.42
N ILE A 120 -1.13 6.11 -8.25
CA ILE A 120 -1.70 4.99 -7.52
C ILE A 120 -2.17 5.44 -6.13
N GLN A 121 -3.33 4.96 -5.72
CA GLN A 121 -3.86 5.14 -4.39
C GLN A 121 -4.47 3.84 -3.90
N THR A 122 -4.27 3.50 -2.62
CA THR A 122 -4.96 2.36 -2.00
C THR A 122 -5.80 2.84 -0.83
N LYS A 123 -7.03 2.37 -0.78
CA LYS A 123 -8.02 2.66 0.27
C LYS A 123 -8.38 1.41 1.05
N ALA A 124 -8.62 1.55 2.34
CA ALA A 124 -9.34 0.55 3.14
C ALA A 124 -10.84 0.60 2.83
N GLN A 125 -11.60 -0.37 3.33
CA GLN A 125 -13.03 -0.53 3.03
C GLN A 125 -13.93 0.64 3.50
N ASP A 126 -13.47 1.43 4.47
CA ASP A 126 -14.16 2.62 4.97
C ASP A 126 -13.77 3.92 4.22
N GLY A 127 -12.94 3.81 3.18
CA GLY A 127 -12.48 4.93 2.38
C GLY A 127 -11.20 5.60 2.88
N ARG A 128 -10.64 5.20 4.04
CA ARG A 128 -9.33 5.73 4.50
C ARG A 128 -8.25 5.45 3.46
N ILE A 129 -7.48 6.46 3.11
CA ILE A 129 -6.32 6.29 2.25
C ILE A 129 -5.16 5.74 3.07
N VAL A 130 -4.72 4.55 2.73
CA VAL A 130 -3.66 3.81 3.45
C VAL A 130 -2.32 3.82 2.71
N LEU A 131 -2.34 3.92 1.38
CA LEU A 131 -1.19 4.26 0.55
C LEU A 131 -1.55 5.45 -0.32
N GLY A 132 -0.78 6.52 -0.20
CA GLY A 132 -0.93 7.74 -0.99
C GLY A 132 0.36 8.13 -1.71
N ASN A 133 0.30 9.18 -2.54
CA ASN A 133 1.43 9.62 -3.36
C ASN A 133 2.09 8.47 -4.15
N GLY A 134 1.25 7.52 -4.58
CA GLY A 134 1.71 6.34 -5.29
C GLY A 134 2.02 6.64 -6.74
N GLN A 135 3.11 6.07 -7.25
CA GLN A 135 3.47 6.11 -8.66
C GLN A 135 3.92 4.73 -9.10
N ALA A 136 3.44 4.30 -10.27
CA ALA A 136 3.87 3.05 -10.89
C ALA A 136 4.30 3.29 -12.33
N GLU A 137 5.34 2.59 -12.75
CA GLU A 137 5.77 2.51 -14.14
C GLU A 137 5.57 1.08 -14.65
N VAL A 138 4.97 0.96 -15.83
CA VAL A 138 4.65 -0.31 -16.50
C VAL A 138 4.98 -0.24 -17.98
N GLY A 139 5.24 -1.40 -18.59
CA GLY A 139 5.50 -1.47 -20.03
C GLY A 139 6.72 -2.26 -20.45
#